data_b9ca0f3be0d5c108c050794ca02839e3
#
_entry.id   b9ca0f3be0d5c108c050794ca02839e3
#
_cell.length_a   1.000
_cell.length_b   1.000
_cell.length_c   1.000
_cell.angle_alpha   90.00
_cell.angle_beta   90.00
_cell.angle_gamma   90.00
#
_symmetry.space_group_name_H-M   'P 1'
#
loop_
_entity.id
_entity.type
_entity.pdbx_description
1 polymer ?
#
loop_
_entity_poly.entity_id
_entity_poly.type
_entity_poly.pdbx_seq_one_letter_code
_entity_poly.pdbx_strand_id
1 'polypeptide(L)'
;MRAMSFLCFFMLLSPALFADPAQDAERNGEQARTAFLACSRFVDGWLQHADPVSGLIPRNLTQDFYWNAKDAAADNYPFMVLSTWFTNRAVFDGPMHAILTTEQRVANRVGVLPDDFLFATQAFRTETPNMPDLIFGASEYVKDGLLPLNELLGPSPWTDRMLGLLDGIWEHATIDSEVGMLPSTSHEVSGDLMQGYSRAYWMTGNTAYRDHAFQLAAYFFEHHSPVEAPELRLDDHGCEVISGLSEVYYIAARDTNDICIPQRCRRRAR
;
A
#
# COMPACT_ATOMS: atom_id res chain seq x y z
N MET A 1 67.12 43.40 26.13
CA MET A 1 66.06 42.81 26.96
C MET A 1 64.80 42.78 26.12
N ARG A 2 64.40 41.61 25.56
CA ARG A 2 63.15 41.43 24.79
C ARG A 2 62.21 40.68 25.70
N ALA A 3 61.09 41.32 26.02
CA ALA A 3 60.00 40.69 26.78
C ALA A 3 59.19 39.78 25.84
N MET A 4 59.10 38.55 26.19
CA MET A 4 58.33 37.52 25.52
C MET A 4 56.95 37.44 26.17
N SER A 5 55.90 37.97 25.52
CA SER A 5 54.51 37.89 26.00
C SER A 5 53.98 36.52 25.68
N PHE A 6 53.68 35.72 26.74
CA PHE A 6 52.95 34.47 26.65
C PHE A 6 51.46 34.78 26.55
N LEU A 7 50.89 34.50 25.36
CA LEU A 7 49.46 34.57 25.16
C LEU A 7 48.86 33.21 25.51
N CYS A 8 48.21 33.12 26.69
CA CYS A 8 47.44 31.93 27.09
C CYS A 8 46.16 31.88 26.26
N PHE A 9 46.08 30.94 25.30
CA PHE A 9 44.87 30.59 24.56
C PHE A 9 44.00 29.73 25.46
N PHE A 10 43.01 30.33 26.12
CA PHE A 10 41.92 29.59 26.79
C PHE A 10 41.01 29.01 25.68
N MET A 11 41.20 27.72 25.35
CA MET A 11 40.19 26.97 24.64
C MET A 11 38.97 26.85 25.56
N LEU A 12 37.94 27.65 25.26
CA LEU A 12 36.59 27.39 25.76
C LEU A 12 36.10 26.09 25.12
N LEU A 13 36.33 24.99 25.79
CA LEU A 13 35.59 23.74 25.55
C LEU A 13 34.13 24.09 25.81
N SER A 14 33.37 24.41 24.75
CA SER A 14 31.93 24.36 24.83
C SER A 14 31.58 22.94 25.28
N PRO A 15 30.83 22.74 26.39
CA PRO A 15 30.31 21.44 26.71
C PRO A 15 29.44 21.05 25.50
N ALA A 16 29.91 20.07 24.73
CA ALA A 16 29.03 19.40 23.81
C ALA A 16 27.83 19.00 24.67
N LEU A 17 26.67 19.53 24.36
CA LEU A 17 25.40 19.13 24.96
C LEU A 17 25.22 17.66 24.58
N PHE A 18 25.82 16.77 25.36
CA PHE A 18 25.46 15.36 25.35
C PHE A 18 24.03 15.32 25.88
N ALA A 19 23.10 15.12 24.97
CA ALA A 19 21.72 14.85 25.36
C ALA A 19 21.76 13.71 26.40
N ASP A 20 21.13 13.93 27.53
CA ASP A 20 21.02 12.89 28.56
C ASP A 20 20.14 11.78 28.02
N PRO A 21 20.66 10.56 27.79
CA PRO A 21 19.90 9.46 27.22
C PRO A 21 18.61 9.14 28.01
N ALA A 22 18.60 9.40 29.32
CA ALA A 22 17.41 9.20 30.14
C ALA A 22 16.34 10.25 29.86
N GLN A 23 16.72 11.52 29.72
CA GLN A 23 15.78 12.59 29.34
C GLN A 23 15.26 12.42 27.92
N ASP A 24 16.11 11.95 27.00
CA ASP A 24 15.71 11.63 25.63
C ASP A 24 14.71 10.47 25.61
N ALA A 25 14.94 9.43 26.38
CA ALA A 25 14.02 8.29 26.51
C ALA A 25 12.67 8.72 27.09
N GLU A 26 12.64 9.55 28.12
CA GLU A 26 11.41 10.08 28.72
C GLU A 26 10.62 10.92 27.70
N ARG A 27 11.29 11.87 27.04
CA ARG A 27 10.68 12.70 25.99
C ARG A 27 10.11 11.85 24.86
N ASN A 28 10.86 10.87 24.37
CA ASN A 28 10.41 9.95 23.31
C ASN A 28 9.21 9.12 23.77
N GLY A 29 9.18 8.69 25.03
CA GLY A 29 8.06 7.98 25.63
C GLY A 29 6.79 8.83 25.69
N GLU A 30 6.90 10.10 26.06
CA GLU A 30 5.77 11.06 26.04
C GLU A 30 5.27 11.33 24.63
N GLN A 31 6.16 11.49 23.66
CA GLN A 31 5.81 11.67 22.24
C GLN A 31 5.09 10.42 21.68
N ALA A 32 5.61 9.22 21.95
CA ALA A 32 4.98 7.97 21.54
C ALA A 32 3.58 7.83 22.14
N ARG A 33 3.42 8.12 23.44
CA ARG A 33 2.10 8.11 24.10
C ARG A 33 1.13 9.08 23.41
N THR A 34 1.58 10.28 23.11
CA THR A 34 0.77 11.29 22.42
C THR A 34 0.32 10.82 21.03
N ALA A 35 1.23 10.18 20.28
CA ALA A 35 0.93 9.60 18.98
C ALA A 35 -0.10 8.47 19.08
N PHE A 36 0.05 7.53 20.01
CA PHE A 36 -0.93 6.45 20.22
C PHE A 36 -2.31 6.97 20.64
N LEU A 37 -2.37 8.01 21.46
CA LEU A 37 -3.65 8.66 21.78
C LEU A 37 -4.28 9.35 20.57
N ALA A 38 -3.48 9.91 19.66
CA ALA A 38 -3.98 10.47 18.41
C ALA A 38 -4.53 9.36 17.50
N CYS A 39 -3.83 8.22 17.37
CA CYS A 39 -4.32 7.05 16.65
C CYS A 39 -5.65 6.54 17.20
N SER A 40 -5.79 6.44 18.52
CA SER A 40 -7.08 6.04 19.13
C SER A 40 -8.21 7.01 18.79
N ARG A 41 -7.96 8.33 18.87
CA ARG A 41 -8.96 9.34 18.49
C ARG A 41 -9.35 9.29 17.01
N PHE A 42 -8.40 8.98 16.13
CA PHE A 42 -8.66 8.77 14.71
C PHE A 42 -9.62 7.59 14.50
N VAL A 43 -9.34 6.45 15.13
CA VAL A 43 -10.22 5.27 15.05
C VAL A 43 -11.62 5.58 15.58
N ASP A 44 -11.71 6.17 16.77
CA ASP A 44 -13.00 6.52 17.39
C ASP A 44 -13.79 7.49 16.50
N GLY A 45 -13.11 8.46 15.89
CA GLY A 45 -13.70 9.41 14.95
C GLY A 45 -14.30 8.71 13.72
N TRP A 46 -13.55 7.82 13.06
CA TRP A 46 -14.06 7.09 11.91
C TRP A 46 -15.20 6.14 12.26
N LEU A 47 -15.12 5.43 13.38
CA LEU A 47 -16.19 4.52 13.82
C LEU A 47 -17.49 5.25 14.15
N GLN A 48 -17.44 6.52 14.59
CA GLN A 48 -18.63 7.35 14.79
C GLN A 48 -19.36 7.69 13.48
N HIS A 49 -18.66 7.65 12.35
CA HIS A 49 -19.19 7.91 11.01
C HIS A 49 -19.47 6.62 10.22
N ALA A 50 -19.25 5.46 10.82
CA ALA A 50 -19.61 4.19 10.18
C ALA A 50 -21.12 4.14 9.90
N ASP A 51 -21.48 3.60 8.74
CA ASP A 51 -22.88 3.39 8.37
C ASP A 51 -23.58 2.46 9.38
N PRO A 52 -24.69 2.86 10.00
CA PRO A 52 -25.33 2.07 11.06
C PRO A 52 -25.91 0.74 10.59
N VAL A 53 -26.10 0.55 9.28
CA VAL A 53 -26.65 -0.68 8.69
C VAL A 53 -25.54 -1.66 8.34
N SER A 54 -24.54 -1.20 7.58
CA SER A 54 -23.44 -2.04 7.13
C SER A 54 -22.25 -2.06 8.08
N GLY A 55 -22.06 -1.02 8.89
CA GLY A 55 -20.86 -0.83 9.71
C GLY A 55 -19.62 -0.36 8.94
N LEU A 56 -19.74 -0.15 7.63
CA LEU A 56 -18.64 0.32 6.80
C LEU A 56 -18.38 1.81 7.01
N ILE A 57 -17.11 2.22 6.93
CA ILE A 57 -16.72 3.64 7.00
C ILE A 57 -16.87 4.30 5.63
N PRO A 58 -17.27 5.58 5.56
CA PRO A 58 -17.35 6.28 4.28
C PRO A 58 -15.96 6.65 3.74
N ARG A 59 -15.88 6.89 2.44
CA ARG A 59 -14.64 7.36 1.81
C ARG A 59 -14.15 8.73 2.30
N ASN A 60 -15.09 9.60 2.67
CA ASN A 60 -14.82 10.93 3.23
C ASN A 60 -16.00 11.39 4.11
N LEU A 61 -15.83 12.53 4.79
CA LEU A 61 -16.83 13.09 5.72
C LEU A 61 -17.56 14.34 5.16
N THR A 62 -17.33 14.73 3.93
CA THR A 62 -17.81 16.00 3.38
C THR A 62 -18.84 15.87 2.26
N GLN A 63 -18.88 14.75 1.58
CA GLN A 63 -19.76 14.52 0.43
C GLN A 63 -20.20 13.06 0.40
N ASP A 64 -21.14 12.75 -0.49
CA ASP A 64 -21.75 11.44 -0.76
C ASP A 64 -21.18 10.28 0.06
N PHE A 65 -21.92 9.88 1.10
CA PHE A 65 -21.50 8.83 2.01
C PHE A 65 -21.64 7.46 1.34
N TYR A 66 -20.53 6.96 0.85
CA TYR A 66 -20.39 5.60 0.32
C TYR A 66 -19.02 5.03 0.70
N TRP A 67 -18.95 3.72 0.72
CA TRP A 67 -17.70 3.00 0.84
C TRP A 67 -17.12 2.76 -0.55
N ASN A 68 -15.80 2.83 -0.69
CA ASN A 68 -15.08 2.42 -1.88
C ASN A 68 -13.76 1.74 -1.53
N ALA A 69 -13.19 1.04 -2.51
CA ALA A 69 -11.94 0.33 -2.33
C ALA A 69 -10.73 1.27 -2.26
N LYS A 70 -10.72 2.34 -3.06
CA LYS A 70 -9.55 3.22 -3.22
C LYS A 70 -9.30 4.20 -2.06
N ASP A 71 -10.33 4.67 -1.37
CA ASP A 71 -10.15 5.61 -0.25
C ASP A 71 -10.52 4.96 1.10
N ALA A 72 -11.76 4.40 1.20
CA ALA A 72 -12.22 3.83 2.46
C ALA A 72 -11.40 2.61 2.87
N ALA A 73 -11.16 1.69 1.93
CA ALA A 73 -10.46 0.45 2.20
C ALA A 73 -8.94 0.57 2.06
N ALA A 74 -8.44 1.36 1.12
CA ALA A 74 -7.00 1.51 0.92
C ALA A 74 -6.35 2.43 1.97
N ASP A 75 -6.98 3.59 2.28
CA ASP A 75 -6.35 4.60 3.13
C ASP A 75 -6.74 4.49 4.60
N ASN A 76 -8.06 4.60 4.88
CA ASN A 76 -8.52 4.80 6.25
C ASN A 76 -8.59 3.51 7.07
N TYR A 77 -9.17 2.47 6.49
CA TYR A 77 -9.41 1.22 7.19
C TYR A 77 -8.11 0.51 7.63
N PRO A 78 -7.06 0.38 6.80
CA PRO A 78 -5.82 -0.26 7.23
C PRO A 78 -5.14 0.48 8.37
N PHE A 79 -5.16 1.82 8.35
CA PHE A 79 -4.64 2.61 9.45
C PHE A 79 -5.43 2.39 10.74
N MET A 80 -6.75 2.22 10.66
CA MET A 80 -7.58 1.86 11.82
C MET A 80 -7.23 0.48 12.35
N VAL A 81 -7.01 -0.51 11.47
CA VAL A 81 -6.60 -1.88 11.86
C VAL A 81 -5.26 -1.84 12.59
N LEU A 82 -4.24 -1.18 12.02
CA LEU A 82 -2.92 -1.07 12.65
C LEU A 82 -2.97 -0.31 13.96
N SER A 83 -3.69 0.81 13.99
CA SER A 83 -3.85 1.61 15.21
C SER A 83 -4.47 0.79 16.34
N THR A 84 -5.53 0.04 16.05
CA THR A 84 -6.23 -0.78 17.05
C THR A 84 -5.43 -2.00 17.48
N TRP A 85 -4.61 -2.57 16.60
CA TRP A 85 -3.67 -3.62 16.97
C TRP A 85 -2.78 -3.21 18.14
N PHE A 86 -2.29 -1.95 18.13
CA PHE A 86 -1.41 -1.43 19.18
C PHE A 86 -2.16 -0.83 20.36
N THR A 87 -3.35 -0.27 20.16
CA THR A 87 -4.01 0.60 21.15
C THR A 87 -5.27 0.02 21.77
N ASN A 88 -6.02 -0.82 21.04
CA ASN A 88 -7.31 -1.33 21.49
C ASN A 88 -7.65 -2.70 20.89
N ARG A 89 -7.23 -3.75 21.57
CA ARG A 89 -7.43 -5.12 21.09
C ARG A 89 -8.90 -5.51 20.90
N ALA A 90 -9.80 -5.00 21.73
CA ALA A 90 -11.23 -5.30 21.60
C ALA A 90 -11.82 -4.73 20.31
N VAL A 91 -11.39 -3.52 19.90
CA VAL A 91 -11.81 -2.93 18.62
C VAL A 91 -11.14 -3.66 17.45
N PHE A 92 -9.89 -4.07 17.58
CA PHE A 92 -9.21 -4.87 16.57
C PHE A 92 -9.93 -6.20 16.33
N ASP A 93 -10.16 -7.00 17.39
CA ASP A 93 -10.78 -8.33 17.29
C ASP A 93 -12.29 -8.27 16.94
N GLY A 94 -12.97 -7.17 17.19
CA GLY A 94 -14.39 -6.98 16.90
C GLY A 94 -14.63 -6.14 15.63
N PRO A 95 -14.77 -4.82 15.76
CA PRO A 95 -15.14 -3.93 14.63
C PRO A 95 -14.24 -4.07 13.41
N MET A 96 -12.91 -4.21 13.56
CA MET A 96 -12.03 -4.30 12.39
C MET A 96 -12.29 -5.57 11.58
N HIS A 97 -12.45 -6.71 12.23
CA HIS A 97 -12.83 -7.95 11.54
C HIS A 97 -14.25 -7.90 10.96
N ALA A 98 -15.18 -7.24 11.65
CA ALA A 98 -16.54 -7.07 11.16
C ALA A 98 -16.59 -6.23 9.86
N ILE A 99 -15.82 -5.14 9.80
CA ILE A 99 -15.69 -4.32 8.58
C ILE A 99 -15.17 -5.17 7.42
N LEU A 100 -14.08 -5.93 7.59
CA LEU A 100 -13.53 -6.81 6.55
C LEU A 100 -14.57 -7.84 6.06
N THR A 101 -15.28 -8.46 6.98
CA THR A 101 -16.31 -9.46 6.63
C THR A 101 -17.47 -8.82 5.89
N THR A 102 -17.89 -7.64 6.33
CA THR A 102 -19.03 -6.94 5.74
C THR A 102 -18.70 -6.41 4.35
N GLU A 103 -17.51 -5.80 4.15
CA GLU A 103 -17.15 -5.29 2.82
C GLU A 103 -17.13 -6.41 1.78
N GLN A 104 -16.58 -7.57 2.12
CA GLN A 104 -16.61 -8.73 1.23
C GLN A 104 -18.03 -9.20 0.90
N ARG A 105 -18.96 -9.10 1.86
CA ARG A 105 -20.34 -9.52 1.68
C ARG A 105 -21.18 -8.56 0.86
N VAL A 106 -20.97 -7.24 1.00
CA VAL A 106 -21.85 -6.23 0.40
C VAL A 106 -21.23 -5.46 -0.75
N ALA A 107 -19.90 -5.33 -0.80
CA ALA A 107 -19.20 -4.54 -1.80
C ALA A 107 -18.60 -5.38 -2.93
N ASN A 108 -18.41 -6.69 -2.78
CA ASN A 108 -17.98 -7.53 -3.89
C ASN A 108 -19.02 -7.51 -5.02
N ARG A 109 -18.60 -7.07 -6.22
CA ARG A 109 -19.47 -6.86 -7.37
C ARG A 109 -19.27 -7.89 -8.48
N VAL A 110 -18.02 -8.11 -8.85
CA VAL A 110 -17.63 -9.08 -9.87
C VAL A 110 -16.65 -10.06 -9.23
N GLY A 111 -17.12 -11.26 -8.93
CA GLY A 111 -16.34 -12.21 -8.13
C GLY A 111 -15.97 -11.59 -6.78
N VAL A 112 -14.68 -11.45 -6.53
CA VAL A 112 -14.12 -10.85 -5.29
C VAL A 112 -13.79 -9.36 -5.44
N LEU A 113 -13.93 -8.80 -6.64
CA LEU A 113 -13.61 -7.39 -6.91
C LEU A 113 -14.71 -6.47 -6.37
N PRO A 114 -14.36 -5.52 -5.50
CA PRO A 114 -15.32 -4.61 -4.89
C PRO A 114 -15.67 -3.44 -5.79
N ASP A 115 -16.85 -2.88 -5.58
CA ASP A 115 -17.35 -1.66 -6.23
C ASP A 115 -17.87 -0.67 -5.18
N ASP A 116 -18.09 0.58 -5.56
CA ASP A 116 -18.63 1.64 -4.74
C ASP A 116 -20.01 1.27 -4.15
N PHE A 117 -20.13 1.28 -2.82
CA PHE A 117 -21.33 0.88 -2.08
C PHE A 117 -21.98 2.07 -1.38
N LEU A 118 -23.19 2.45 -1.83
CA LEU A 118 -23.98 3.56 -1.28
C LEU A 118 -24.65 3.18 0.03
N PHE A 119 -24.46 3.98 1.07
CA PHE A 119 -25.10 3.78 2.37
C PHE A 119 -26.59 4.10 2.35
N ALA A 120 -26.99 5.14 1.61
CA ALA A 120 -28.41 5.57 1.56
C ALA A 120 -29.35 4.51 0.97
N THR A 121 -28.87 3.71 0.03
CA THR A 121 -29.68 2.69 -0.68
C THR A 121 -29.26 1.27 -0.36
N GLN A 122 -28.14 1.08 0.34
CA GLN A 122 -27.53 -0.22 0.60
C GLN A 122 -27.32 -1.02 -0.72
N ALA A 123 -26.84 -0.33 -1.75
CA ALA A 123 -26.67 -0.86 -3.10
C ALA A 123 -25.43 -0.27 -3.77
N PHE A 124 -25.03 -0.84 -4.89
CA PHE A 124 -23.94 -0.29 -5.69
C PHE A 124 -24.28 1.08 -6.27
N ARG A 125 -23.27 1.93 -6.39
CA ARG A 125 -23.41 3.30 -6.89
C ARG A 125 -23.81 3.37 -8.36
N THR A 126 -23.37 2.41 -9.16
CA THR A 126 -23.66 2.33 -10.60
C THR A 126 -24.51 1.10 -10.91
N GLU A 127 -25.35 1.18 -11.94
CA GLU A 127 -26.18 0.05 -12.36
C GLU A 127 -25.33 -1.08 -12.95
N THR A 128 -24.33 -0.73 -13.78
CA THR A 128 -23.41 -1.69 -14.40
C THR A 128 -21.99 -1.50 -13.87
N PRO A 129 -21.24 -2.61 -13.61
CA PRO A 129 -19.86 -2.52 -13.16
C PRO A 129 -18.96 -1.97 -14.27
N ASN A 130 -17.99 -1.14 -13.89
CA ASN A 130 -16.91 -0.68 -14.75
C ASN A 130 -15.62 -1.45 -14.40
N MET A 131 -15.26 -2.45 -15.19
CA MET A 131 -14.11 -3.31 -14.87
C MET A 131 -12.78 -2.56 -14.67
N PRO A 132 -12.39 -1.56 -15.51
CA PRO A 132 -11.22 -0.75 -15.23
C PRO A 132 -11.25 -0.08 -13.84
N ASP A 133 -12.38 0.46 -13.41
CA ASP A 133 -12.52 1.10 -12.10
C ASP A 133 -12.47 0.08 -10.95
N LEU A 134 -13.06 -1.12 -11.14
CA LEU A 134 -12.99 -2.20 -10.15
C LEU A 134 -11.55 -2.69 -9.96
N ILE A 135 -10.84 -2.89 -11.06
CA ILE A 135 -9.44 -3.31 -11.05
C ILE A 135 -8.57 -2.23 -10.39
N PHE A 136 -8.78 -0.97 -10.74
CA PHE A 136 -8.09 0.16 -10.12
C PHE A 136 -8.33 0.20 -8.61
N GLY A 137 -9.58 0.23 -8.16
CA GLY A 137 -9.89 0.25 -6.74
C GLY A 137 -9.36 -0.97 -5.98
N ALA A 138 -9.36 -2.15 -6.61
CA ALA A 138 -8.81 -3.36 -6.02
C ALA A 138 -7.27 -3.31 -5.94
N SER A 139 -6.57 -2.72 -6.93
CA SER A 139 -5.11 -2.56 -6.90
C SER A 139 -4.66 -1.61 -5.80
N GLU A 140 -5.33 -0.47 -5.64
CA GLU A 140 -5.12 0.47 -4.53
C GLU A 140 -5.34 -0.21 -3.17
N TYR A 141 -6.47 -0.92 -3.01
CA TYR A 141 -6.75 -1.63 -1.77
C TYR A 141 -5.66 -2.67 -1.45
N VAL A 142 -5.16 -3.39 -2.45
CA VAL A 142 -4.05 -4.33 -2.27
C VAL A 142 -2.79 -3.59 -1.84
N LYS A 143 -2.35 -2.61 -2.63
CA LYS A 143 -1.02 -1.98 -2.49
C LYS A 143 -0.95 -1.08 -1.26
N ASP A 144 -1.89 -0.13 -1.10
CA ASP A 144 -1.86 0.86 -0.02
C ASP A 144 -2.46 0.34 1.28
N GLY A 145 -3.46 -0.55 1.17
CA GLY A 145 -4.19 -1.05 2.32
C GLY A 145 -3.68 -2.38 2.87
N LEU A 146 -3.88 -3.44 2.11
CA LEU A 146 -3.69 -4.80 2.62
C LEU A 146 -2.22 -5.21 2.72
N LEU A 147 -1.37 -4.73 1.82
CA LEU A 147 0.04 -5.07 1.81
C LEU A 147 0.75 -4.64 3.10
N PRO A 148 0.65 -3.36 3.56
CA PRO A 148 1.22 -2.94 4.84
C PRO A 148 0.66 -3.72 6.04
N LEU A 149 -0.63 -4.07 6.03
CA LEU A 149 -1.23 -4.89 7.08
C LEU A 149 -0.55 -6.27 7.15
N ASN A 150 -0.37 -6.92 6.01
CA ASN A 150 0.19 -8.25 5.95
C ASN A 150 1.67 -8.28 6.32
N GLU A 151 2.42 -7.24 5.98
CA GLU A 151 3.82 -7.11 6.38
C GLU A 151 3.99 -7.02 7.90
N LEU A 152 3.05 -6.39 8.59
CA LEU A 152 3.10 -6.25 10.05
C LEU A 152 2.42 -7.42 10.79
N LEU A 153 1.23 -7.83 10.33
CA LEU A 153 0.40 -8.81 11.06
C LEU A 153 0.77 -10.26 10.71
N GLY A 154 1.40 -10.48 9.53
CA GLY A 154 1.61 -11.82 9.00
C GLY A 154 0.32 -12.49 8.52
N PRO A 155 0.30 -13.83 8.40
CA PRO A 155 -0.88 -14.56 7.93
C PRO A 155 -2.13 -14.25 8.76
N SER A 156 -3.19 -13.78 8.09
CA SER A 156 -4.38 -13.24 8.71
C SER A 156 -5.53 -13.19 7.70
N PRO A 157 -6.78 -12.89 8.11
CA PRO A 157 -7.88 -12.71 7.17
C PRO A 157 -7.64 -11.60 6.12
N TRP A 158 -6.81 -10.61 6.43
CA TRP A 158 -6.38 -9.59 5.47
C TRP A 158 -5.43 -10.16 4.40
N THR A 159 -4.62 -11.17 4.74
CA THR A 159 -3.81 -11.91 3.78
C THR A 159 -4.69 -12.65 2.77
N ASP A 160 -5.71 -13.35 3.25
CA ASP A 160 -6.65 -14.07 2.39
C ASP A 160 -7.39 -13.10 1.46
N ARG A 161 -7.78 -11.93 1.98
CA ARG A 161 -8.41 -10.87 1.18
C ARG A 161 -7.47 -10.33 0.11
N MET A 162 -6.23 -10.03 0.44
CA MET A 162 -5.21 -9.55 -0.50
C MET A 162 -4.96 -10.54 -1.63
N LEU A 163 -4.70 -11.79 -1.29
CA LEU A 163 -4.44 -12.83 -2.29
C LEU A 163 -5.67 -13.07 -3.17
N GLY A 164 -6.86 -13.11 -2.59
CA GLY A 164 -8.10 -13.24 -3.34
C GLY A 164 -8.33 -12.08 -4.33
N LEU A 165 -8.01 -10.84 -3.94
CA LEU A 165 -8.09 -9.69 -4.85
C LEU A 165 -7.08 -9.80 -6.00
N LEU A 166 -5.84 -10.17 -5.71
CA LEU A 166 -4.80 -10.37 -6.74
C LEU A 166 -5.21 -11.45 -7.74
N ASP A 167 -5.70 -12.57 -7.27
CA ASP A 167 -6.19 -13.66 -8.13
C ASP A 167 -7.39 -13.18 -8.96
N GLY A 168 -8.37 -12.51 -8.35
CA GLY A 168 -9.54 -11.98 -9.03
C GLY A 168 -9.21 -10.90 -10.07
N ILE A 169 -8.22 -10.04 -9.83
CA ILE A 169 -7.76 -9.07 -10.82
C ILE A 169 -7.19 -9.78 -12.04
N TRP A 170 -6.37 -10.82 -11.84
CA TRP A 170 -5.77 -11.55 -12.95
C TRP A 170 -6.77 -12.37 -13.75
N GLU A 171 -7.76 -12.96 -13.10
CA GLU A 171 -8.89 -13.64 -13.76
C GLU A 171 -9.65 -12.74 -14.76
N HIS A 172 -9.60 -11.42 -14.53
CA HIS A 172 -10.23 -10.42 -15.39
C HIS A 172 -9.24 -9.66 -16.29
N ALA A 173 -8.06 -10.23 -16.53
CA ALA A 173 -7.10 -9.72 -17.50
C ALA A 173 -7.65 -9.90 -18.93
N THR A 174 -8.07 -8.82 -19.55
CA THR A 174 -8.73 -8.85 -20.88
C THR A 174 -8.04 -7.97 -21.91
N ILE A 175 -6.99 -7.25 -21.54
CA ILE A 175 -6.24 -6.39 -22.45
C ILE A 175 -5.21 -7.24 -23.18
N ASP A 176 -5.42 -7.43 -24.50
CA ASP A 176 -4.45 -8.12 -25.36
C ASP A 176 -3.25 -7.22 -25.60
N SER A 177 -2.06 -7.74 -25.36
CA SER A 177 -0.80 -7.02 -25.47
C SER A 177 0.32 -7.89 -26.05
N GLU A 178 1.45 -7.27 -26.37
CA GLU A 178 2.64 -7.97 -26.92
C GLU A 178 3.22 -9.03 -25.96
N VAL A 179 2.87 -8.93 -24.67
CA VAL A 179 3.32 -9.86 -23.62
C VAL A 179 2.23 -10.82 -23.15
N GLY A 180 1.05 -10.79 -23.80
CA GLY A 180 -0.12 -11.58 -23.45
C GLY A 180 -1.21 -10.74 -22.76
N MET A 181 -2.20 -11.42 -22.17
CA MET A 181 -3.33 -10.75 -21.54
C MET A 181 -2.93 -10.05 -20.25
N LEU A 182 -3.29 -8.76 -20.12
CA LEU A 182 -3.03 -7.93 -18.95
C LEU A 182 -4.33 -7.40 -18.32
N PRO A 183 -4.36 -7.20 -16.99
CA PRO A 183 -5.50 -6.55 -16.33
C PRO A 183 -5.53 -5.04 -16.53
N SER A 184 -4.38 -4.42 -16.72
CA SER A 184 -4.22 -2.98 -16.98
C SER A 184 -2.91 -2.69 -17.72
N THR A 185 -2.89 -1.56 -18.44
CA THR A 185 -1.69 -0.99 -19.07
C THR A 185 -1.39 0.43 -18.54
N SER A 186 -2.17 0.93 -17.57
CA SER A 186 -1.88 2.21 -16.94
C SER A 186 -0.65 2.12 -16.04
N HIS A 187 0.09 3.22 -15.93
CA HIS A 187 1.29 3.30 -15.07
C HIS A 187 0.95 3.05 -13.60
N GLU A 188 -0.16 3.62 -13.13
CA GLU A 188 -0.64 3.52 -11.77
C GLU A 188 -1.03 2.07 -11.43
N VAL A 189 -2.08 1.54 -12.04
CA VAL A 189 -2.62 0.20 -11.74
C VAL A 189 -1.56 -0.89 -11.96
N SER A 190 -0.81 -0.81 -13.06
CA SER A 190 0.25 -1.79 -13.32
C SER A 190 1.40 -1.69 -12.30
N GLY A 191 1.69 -0.48 -11.84
CA GLY A 191 2.67 -0.24 -10.77
C GLY A 191 2.25 -0.85 -9.44
N ASP A 192 1.01 -0.62 -9.02
CA ASP A 192 0.42 -1.22 -7.81
C ASP A 192 0.43 -2.74 -7.89
N LEU A 193 0.00 -3.29 -9.04
CA LEU A 193 -0.04 -4.73 -9.25
C LEU A 193 1.35 -5.36 -9.26
N MET A 194 2.35 -4.71 -9.86
CA MET A 194 3.74 -5.20 -9.79
C MET A 194 4.24 -5.24 -8.35
N GLN A 195 3.92 -4.25 -7.52
CA GLN A 195 4.24 -4.25 -6.09
C GLN A 195 3.48 -5.37 -5.36
N GLY A 196 2.16 -5.44 -5.54
CA GLY A 196 1.32 -6.45 -4.92
C GLY A 196 1.75 -7.89 -5.26
N TYR A 197 1.93 -8.21 -6.54
CA TYR A 197 2.36 -9.53 -6.99
C TYR A 197 3.79 -9.88 -6.53
N SER A 198 4.73 -8.94 -6.56
CA SER A 198 6.10 -9.16 -6.08
C SER A 198 6.13 -9.52 -4.60
N ARG A 199 5.35 -8.80 -3.78
CA ARG A 199 5.26 -9.07 -2.34
C ARG A 199 4.47 -10.35 -2.04
N ALA A 200 3.38 -10.64 -2.78
CA ALA A 200 2.64 -11.90 -2.67
C ALA A 200 3.54 -13.11 -2.99
N TYR A 201 4.38 -13.01 -4.04
CA TYR A 201 5.40 -14.03 -4.31
C TYR A 201 6.35 -14.23 -3.12
N TRP A 202 6.85 -13.15 -2.54
CA TRP A 202 7.74 -13.22 -1.39
C TRP A 202 7.11 -13.83 -0.15
N MET A 203 5.85 -13.50 0.12
CA MET A 203 5.12 -14.00 1.27
C MET A 203 4.73 -15.48 1.14
N THR A 204 4.41 -15.92 -0.09
CA THR A 204 3.81 -17.24 -0.31
C THR A 204 4.73 -18.26 -0.98
N GLY A 205 5.73 -17.80 -1.72
CA GLY A 205 6.54 -18.64 -2.61
C GLY A 205 5.80 -19.10 -3.87
N ASN A 206 4.55 -18.65 -4.11
CA ASN A 206 3.78 -19.01 -5.29
C ASN A 206 4.32 -18.30 -6.53
N THR A 207 4.92 -19.08 -7.43
CA THR A 207 5.57 -18.56 -8.64
C THR A 207 4.61 -17.92 -9.63
N ALA A 208 3.31 -18.22 -9.57
CA ALA A 208 2.33 -17.54 -10.41
C ALA A 208 2.33 -16.02 -10.18
N TYR A 209 2.43 -15.57 -8.93
CA TYR A 209 2.51 -14.14 -8.61
C TYR A 209 3.78 -13.48 -9.19
N ARG A 210 4.91 -14.17 -9.11
CA ARG A 210 6.14 -13.72 -9.76
C ARG A 210 5.97 -13.58 -11.28
N ASP A 211 5.38 -14.57 -11.90
CA ASP A 211 5.21 -14.61 -13.36
C ASP A 211 4.26 -13.49 -13.81
N HIS A 212 3.22 -13.18 -13.03
CA HIS A 212 2.34 -12.01 -13.27
C HIS A 212 3.09 -10.69 -13.14
N ALA A 213 3.91 -10.52 -12.09
CA ALA A 213 4.74 -9.34 -11.92
C ALA A 213 5.73 -9.15 -13.09
N PHE A 214 6.33 -10.23 -13.55
CA PHE A 214 7.26 -10.21 -14.70
C PHE A 214 6.56 -9.91 -16.02
N GLN A 215 5.36 -10.40 -16.22
CA GLN A 215 4.57 -10.12 -17.42
C GLN A 215 4.22 -8.63 -17.51
N LEU A 216 3.75 -8.03 -16.40
CA LEU A 216 3.50 -6.58 -16.32
C LEU A 216 4.79 -5.77 -16.56
N ALA A 217 5.90 -6.17 -15.96
CA ALA A 217 7.17 -5.47 -16.13
C ALA A 217 7.70 -5.59 -17.57
N ALA A 218 7.53 -6.74 -18.24
CA ALA A 218 7.93 -6.94 -19.62
C ALA A 218 7.23 -5.97 -20.56
N TYR A 219 5.92 -5.70 -20.35
CA TYR A 219 5.16 -4.71 -21.10
C TYR A 219 5.86 -3.35 -21.10
N PHE A 220 6.29 -2.86 -19.93
CA PHE A 220 6.98 -1.58 -19.81
C PHE A 220 8.44 -1.62 -20.27
N PHE A 221 9.19 -2.66 -19.95
CA PHE A 221 10.60 -2.71 -20.29
C PHE A 221 10.90 -2.94 -21.78
N GLU A 222 10.03 -3.67 -22.46
CA GLU A 222 10.28 -4.09 -23.83
C GLU A 222 9.52 -3.25 -24.86
N HIS A 223 8.32 -2.78 -24.51
CA HIS A 223 7.40 -2.19 -25.46
C HIS A 223 6.97 -0.76 -25.12
N HIS A 224 6.83 -0.43 -23.84
CA HIS A 224 6.23 0.85 -23.40
C HIS A 224 7.07 1.52 -22.29
N SER A 225 8.37 1.66 -22.53
CA SER A 225 9.32 2.17 -21.53
C SER A 225 8.94 3.57 -21.04
N PRO A 226 8.67 3.78 -19.75
CA PRO A 226 8.30 5.10 -19.24
C PRO A 226 9.41 6.14 -19.41
N VAL A 227 10.68 5.73 -19.51
CA VAL A 227 11.82 6.64 -19.76
C VAL A 227 11.97 7.06 -21.22
N GLU A 228 11.25 6.42 -22.13
CA GLU A 228 11.18 6.79 -23.55
C GLU A 228 9.95 7.65 -23.87
N ALA A 229 9.05 7.84 -22.91
CA ALA A 229 7.90 8.71 -23.04
C ALA A 229 8.34 10.19 -23.13
N PRO A 230 7.59 11.04 -23.89
CA PRO A 230 7.88 12.47 -23.96
C PRO A 230 7.86 13.18 -22.61
N GLU A 231 7.04 12.70 -21.70
CA GLU A 231 6.91 13.17 -20.31
C GLU A 231 6.87 11.96 -19.38
N LEU A 232 7.65 12.03 -18.29
CA LEU A 232 7.60 11.08 -17.19
C LEU A 232 6.91 11.75 -16.01
N ARG A 233 5.69 11.33 -15.74
CA ARG A 233 4.95 11.77 -14.57
C ARG A 233 5.53 11.07 -13.33
N LEU A 234 5.97 11.83 -12.33
CA LEU A 234 6.56 11.35 -11.07
C LEU A 234 5.82 11.85 -9.83
N ASP A 235 4.70 12.55 -10.02
CA ASP A 235 3.80 12.94 -8.95
C ASP A 235 2.87 11.78 -8.57
N ASP A 236 1.92 12.06 -7.69
CA ASP A 236 0.92 11.13 -7.22
C ASP A 236 0.31 10.32 -8.37
N HIS A 237 0.19 9.02 -8.19
CA HIS A 237 -0.27 8.02 -9.17
C HIS A 237 0.65 7.80 -10.41
N GLY A 238 1.55 8.73 -10.71
CA GLY A 238 2.48 8.59 -11.83
C GLY A 238 3.76 7.83 -11.47
N CYS A 239 4.16 7.86 -10.20
CA CYS A 239 5.37 7.20 -9.71
C CYS A 239 5.21 5.68 -9.50
N GLU A 240 3.99 5.14 -9.47
CA GLU A 240 3.71 3.74 -9.13
C GLU A 240 4.41 2.75 -10.06
N VAL A 241 4.46 3.04 -11.35
CA VAL A 241 5.19 2.19 -12.31
C VAL A 241 6.68 2.07 -11.95
N ILE A 242 7.30 3.13 -11.43
CA ILE A 242 8.72 3.10 -11.03
C ILE A 242 8.91 2.25 -9.79
N SER A 243 8.02 2.40 -8.81
CA SER A 243 8.00 1.58 -7.60
C SER A 243 7.81 0.11 -7.95
N GLY A 244 6.82 -0.21 -8.78
CA GLY A 244 6.53 -1.56 -9.24
C GLY A 244 7.69 -2.20 -10.01
N LEU A 245 8.29 -1.49 -10.97
CA LEU A 245 9.46 -1.97 -11.70
C LEU A 245 10.68 -2.20 -10.78
N SER A 246 10.81 -1.40 -9.72
CA SER A 246 11.88 -1.56 -8.73
C SER A 246 11.69 -2.83 -7.90
N GLU A 247 10.45 -3.15 -7.50
CA GLU A 247 10.12 -4.40 -6.79
C GLU A 247 10.38 -5.63 -7.68
N VAL A 248 9.95 -5.57 -8.94
CA VAL A 248 10.20 -6.64 -9.90
C VAL A 248 11.70 -6.84 -10.13
N TYR A 249 12.46 -5.75 -10.27
CA TYR A 249 13.93 -5.84 -10.36
C TYR A 249 14.53 -6.52 -9.14
N TYR A 250 14.03 -6.21 -7.94
CA TYR A 250 14.53 -6.76 -6.69
C TYR A 250 14.30 -8.28 -6.58
N ILE A 251 13.11 -8.76 -6.89
CA ILE A 251 12.82 -10.21 -6.89
C ILE A 251 13.61 -10.93 -8.00
N ALA A 252 13.75 -10.31 -9.17
CA ALA A 252 14.51 -10.84 -10.28
C ALA A 252 16.03 -10.97 -9.98
N ALA A 253 16.58 -9.99 -9.27
CA ALA A 253 18.01 -10.01 -8.89
C ALA A 253 18.34 -11.08 -7.85
N ARG A 254 17.35 -11.47 -7.03
CA ARG A 254 17.50 -12.48 -5.97
C ARG A 254 17.14 -13.89 -6.40
N ASP A 255 16.29 -14.04 -7.39
CA ASP A 255 15.90 -15.34 -7.90
C ASP A 255 17.05 -15.89 -8.77
N THR A 256 17.90 -16.70 -8.14
CA THR A 256 19.09 -17.30 -8.79
C THR A 256 18.75 -18.48 -9.69
N ASN A 257 17.50 -18.93 -9.74
CA ASN A 257 17.04 -20.04 -10.54
C ASN A 257 16.47 -19.56 -11.88
N ASP A 258 17.31 -19.52 -12.92
CA ASP A 258 17.00 -19.54 -14.37
C ASP A 258 15.71 -18.90 -14.87
N ILE A 259 15.30 -17.77 -14.30
CA ILE A 259 14.19 -17.03 -14.85
C ILE A 259 14.74 -16.18 -15.99
N CYS A 260 14.13 -16.35 -17.15
CA CYS A 260 14.38 -15.52 -18.31
C CYS A 260 13.84 -14.10 -18.00
N ILE A 261 14.59 -13.35 -17.20
CA ILE A 261 14.41 -11.91 -17.17
C ILE A 261 14.73 -11.44 -18.58
N PRO A 262 13.91 -10.65 -19.25
CA PRO A 262 14.23 -10.07 -20.53
C PRO A 262 15.64 -9.56 -20.52
N GLN A 263 16.43 -9.89 -21.53
CA GLN A 263 17.89 -9.60 -21.56
C GLN A 263 18.20 -8.11 -21.35
N ARG A 264 17.25 -7.22 -21.61
CA ARG A 264 17.35 -5.78 -21.34
C ARG A 264 17.41 -5.45 -19.85
N CYS A 265 16.68 -6.15 -18.99
CA CYS A 265 16.77 -5.94 -17.54
C CYS A 265 18.15 -6.34 -16.99
N ARG A 266 18.72 -7.44 -17.49
CA ARG A 266 20.07 -7.89 -17.09
C ARG A 266 21.20 -6.95 -17.56
N ARG A 267 21.03 -6.24 -18.68
CA ARG A 267 22.05 -5.33 -19.23
C ARG A 267 22.12 -3.99 -18.51
N ARG A 268 21.03 -3.53 -17.87
CA ARG A 268 21.01 -2.28 -17.09
C ARG A 268 21.41 -2.47 -15.62
N ALA A 269 21.52 -3.71 -15.15
CA ALA A 269 21.92 -4.05 -13.79
C ALA A 269 23.45 -4.27 -13.64
N ARG A 270 24.23 -4.11 -14.71
CA ARG A 270 25.70 -4.12 -14.75
C ARG A 270 26.23 -2.74 -15.13
#